data_c030093d0df49ce9dcbe7b63fc612582
#
_entry.id   c030093d0df49ce9dcbe7b63fc612582
#
_cell.length_a   1.000
_cell.length_b   1.000
_cell.length_c   1.000
_cell.angle_alpha   90.00
_cell.angle_beta   90.00
_cell.angle_gamma   90.00
#
_symmetry.space_group_name_H-M   'P 1'
#
loop_
_entity.id
_entity.type
_entity.pdbx_description
1 polymer ?
#
loop_
_entity_poly.entity_id
_entity_poly.type
_entity_poly.pdbx_seq_one_letter_code
_entity_poly.pdbx_strand_id
1 'polypeptide(L)'
;MPPKAKISKEMILDTVLDITRQAGFDAVNARSIADKLQCSTRPIFTCYKNMDELKCEFLDFAFEFYNQYVADYRASVNTDSCLILPLSYIAFARDETNLFKLLFINDMDLDMTEEKDFYKEVGNEEKAKIFSDSIGVELERGKAIFLDLFLYTHGIAVLTATGKLTFDRNNVEKMLKNLLSAFIK
;
A
#
# COMPACT_ATOMS: atom_id res chain seq x y z
N MET A 1 -5.82 -42.04 9.91
CA MET A 1 -5.24 -40.70 9.77
C MET A 1 -6.37 -39.75 9.42
N PRO A 2 -6.54 -38.62 10.11
CA PRO A 2 -7.51 -37.62 9.66
C PRO A 2 -7.11 -37.14 8.27
N PRO A 3 -8.08 -36.82 7.37
CA PRO A 3 -7.76 -36.29 6.06
C PRO A 3 -6.96 -34.99 6.20
N LYS A 4 -5.84 -34.88 5.47
CA LYS A 4 -5.09 -33.62 5.42
C LYS A 4 -6.04 -32.53 4.91
N ALA A 5 -6.09 -31.40 5.64
CA ALA A 5 -6.89 -30.25 5.23
C ALA A 5 -6.56 -29.88 3.78
N LYS A 6 -7.58 -29.66 2.96
CA LYS A 6 -7.42 -29.28 1.56
C LYS A 6 -6.83 -27.85 1.55
N ILE A 7 -5.68 -27.66 0.93
CA ILE A 7 -5.07 -26.34 0.77
C ILE A 7 -5.99 -25.47 -0.10
N SER A 8 -6.39 -24.31 0.43
CA SER A 8 -7.23 -23.32 -0.25
C SER A 8 -6.38 -22.20 -0.86
N LYS A 9 -6.95 -21.42 -1.78
CA LYS A 9 -6.33 -20.19 -2.29
C LYS A 9 -6.02 -19.20 -1.18
N GLU A 10 -6.94 -19.00 -0.25
CA GLU A 10 -6.80 -18.14 0.91
C GLU A 10 -5.56 -18.54 1.75
N MET A 11 -5.40 -19.81 2.09
CA MET A 11 -4.21 -20.31 2.79
C MET A 11 -2.92 -20.02 2.03
N ILE A 12 -2.94 -20.10 0.70
CA ILE A 12 -1.79 -19.78 -0.14
C ILE A 12 -1.50 -18.27 -0.07
N LEU A 13 -2.50 -17.40 -0.23
CA LEU A 13 -2.36 -15.96 -0.21
C LEU A 13 -1.88 -15.46 1.17
N ASP A 14 -2.43 -15.98 2.26
CA ASP A 14 -1.95 -15.70 3.62
C ASP A 14 -0.48 -16.09 3.80
N THR A 15 -0.10 -17.26 3.25
CA THR A 15 1.29 -17.72 3.30
C THR A 15 2.22 -16.83 2.48
N VAL A 16 1.78 -16.37 1.31
CA VAL A 16 2.53 -15.43 0.47
C VAL A 16 2.67 -14.09 1.17
N LEU A 17 1.62 -13.61 1.84
CA LEU A 17 1.65 -12.39 2.65
C LEU A 17 2.72 -12.50 3.74
N ASP A 18 2.71 -13.59 4.49
CA ASP A 18 3.70 -13.85 5.53
C ASP A 18 5.14 -13.88 5.01
N ILE A 19 5.38 -14.57 3.87
CA ILE A 19 6.72 -14.63 3.28
C ILE A 19 7.14 -13.24 2.82
N THR A 20 6.24 -12.50 2.16
CA THR A 20 6.52 -11.15 1.66
C THR A 20 6.86 -10.19 2.79
N ARG A 21 6.08 -10.19 3.87
CA ARG A 21 6.34 -9.34 5.05
C ARG A 21 7.71 -9.61 5.67
N GLN A 22 8.11 -10.88 5.77
CA GLN A 22 9.36 -11.30 6.41
C GLN A 22 10.59 -11.13 5.53
N ALA A 23 10.51 -11.45 4.24
CA ALA A 23 11.68 -11.61 3.38
C ALA A 23 11.58 -10.87 2.01
N GLY A 24 10.46 -10.20 1.74
CA GLY A 24 10.17 -9.59 0.44
C GLY A 24 9.58 -10.59 -0.56
N PHE A 25 8.95 -10.05 -1.61
CA PHE A 25 8.25 -10.88 -2.61
C PHE A 25 9.22 -11.76 -3.44
N ASP A 26 10.48 -11.36 -3.58
CA ASP A 26 11.50 -12.16 -4.28
C ASP A 26 11.76 -13.53 -3.62
N ALA A 27 11.42 -13.66 -2.33
CA ALA A 27 11.48 -14.94 -1.61
C ALA A 27 10.27 -15.85 -1.90
N VAL A 28 9.24 -15.36 -2.57
CA VAL A 28 8.01 -16.10 -2.89
C VAL A 28 8.24 -16.99 -4.10
N ASN A 29 8.11 -18.28 -3.90
CA ASN A 29 8.12 -19.29 -4.95
C ASN A 29 7.33 -20.53 -4.49
N ALA A 30 7.01 -21.43 -5.41
CA ALA A 30 6.19 -22.59 -5.09
C ALA A 30 6.79 -23.48 -3.99
N ARG A 31 8.12 -23.51 -3.83
CA ARG A 31 8.78 -24.29 -2.78
C ARG A 31 8.66 -23.62 -1.43
N SER A 32 8.95 -22.31 -1.34
CA SER A 32 8.83 -21.56 -0.10
C SER A 32 7.41 -21.57 0.46
N ILE A 33 6.40 -21.50 -0.42
CA ILE A 33 4.99 -21.63 -0.02
C ILE A 33 4.68 -23.06 0.46
N ALA A 34 5.11 -24.08 -0.30
CA ALA A 34 4.89 -25.48 0.05
C ALA A 34 5.55 -25.85 1.39
N ASP A 35 6.77 -25.38 1.63
CA ASP A 35 7.51 -25.60 2.87
C ASP A 35 6.77 -25.00 4.08
N LYS A 36 6.29 -23.74 3.97
CA LYS A 36 5.49 -23.10 5.04
C LYS A 36 4.17 -23.84 5.29
N LEU A 37 3.49 -24.29 4.24
CA LEU A 37 2.23 -25.05 4.32
C LEU A 37 2.42 -26.53 4.68
N GLN A 38 3.67 -26.99 4.81
CA GLN A 38 4.02 -28.39 5.08
C GLN A 38 3.37 -29.38 4.09
N CYS A 39 3.38 -29.00 2.80
CA CYS A 39 2.79 -29.79 1.71
C CYS A 39 3.76 -29.90 0.53
N SER A 40 3.36 -30.58 -0.54
CA SER A 40 4.07 -30.54 -1.83
C SER A 40 3.64 -29.29 -2.63
N THR A 41 4.35 -28.98 -3.71
CA THR A 41 3.98 -27.86 -4.61
C THR A 41 2.71 -28.13 -5.43
N ARG A 42 2.24 -29.38 -5.50
CA ARG A 42 1.07 -29.77 -6.30
C ARG A 42 -0.22 -29.02 -5.94
N PRO A 43 -0.60 -28.82 -4.68
CA PRO A 43 -1.78 -28.05 -4.32
C PRO A 43 -1.74 -26.61 -4.85
N ILE A 44 -0.56 -25.97 -4.86
CA ILE A 44 -0.38 -24.62 -5.37
C ILE A 44 -0.73 -24.57 -6.86
N PHE A 45 -0.17 -25.48 -7.65
CA PHE A 45 -0.47 -25.59 -9.09
C PHE A 45 -1.84 -26.21 -9.41
N THR A 46 -2.58 -26.66 -8.41
CA THR A 46 -4.01 -26.98 -8.53
C THR A 46 -4.87 -25.69 -8.43
N CYS A 47 -4.43 -24.71 -7.66
CA CYS A 47 -5.11 -23.44 -7.46
C CYS A 47 -4.73 -22.38 -8.51
N TYR A 48 -3.48 -22.41 -9.00
CA TYR A 48 -2.91 -21.43 -9.94
C TYR A 48 -2.19 -22.15 -11.08
N LYS A 49 -2.34 -21.65 -12.30
CA LYS A 49 -1.66 -22.22 -13.49
C LYS A 49 -0.14 -22.01 -13.43
N ASN A 50 0.29 -20.87 -12.90
CA ASN A 50 1.69 -20.49 -12.76
C ASN A 50 1.85 -19.47 -11.62
N MET A 51 3.09 -19.05 -11.37
CA MET A 51 3.40 -18.06 -10.32
C MET A 51 2.94 -16.65 -10.71
N ASP A 52 2.80 -16.33 -12.00
CA ASP A 52 2.34 -15.01 -12.43
C ASP A 52 0.84 -14.81 -12.13
N GLU A 53 0.02 -15.85 -12.34
CA GLU A 53 -1.40 -15.83 -11.94
C GLU A 53 -1.55 -15.65 -10.42
N LEU A 54 -0.71 -16.35 -9.65
CA LEU A 54 -0.67 -16.17 -8.20
C LEU A 54 -0.25 -14.76 -7.83
N LYS A 55 0.78 -14.19 -8.49
CA LYS A 55 1.24 -12.82 -8.24
C LYS A 55 0.12 -11.81 -8.48
N CYS A 56 -0.59 -11.91 -9.61
CA CYS A 56 -1.71 -11.00 -9.91
C CYS A 56 -2.77 -11.02 -8.81
N GLU A 57 -3.24 -12.23 -8.41
CA GLU A 57 -4.23 -12.36 -7.34
C GLU A 57 -3.68 -11.90 -5.98
N PHE A 58 -2.39 -12.12 -5.73
CA PHE A 58 -1.74 -11.65 -4.50
C PHE A 58 -1.61 -10.12 -4.44
N LEU A 59 -1.36 -9.44 -5.55
CA LEU A 59 -1.32 -7.97 -5.56
C LEU A 59 -2.68 -7.39 -5.15
N ASP A 60 -3.79 -7.90 -5.67
CA ASP A 60 -5.13 -7.49 -5.25
C ASP A 60 -5.34 -7.74 -3.75
N PHE A 61 -4.96 -8.93 -3.26
CA PHE A 61 -5.03 -9.29 -1.84
C PHE A 61 -4.17 -8.36 -0.96
N ALA A 62 -2.98 -8.01 -1.40
CA ALA A 62 -2.08 -7.11 -0.68
C ALA A 62 -2.61 -5.65 -0.66
N PHE A 63 -3.30 -5.21 -1.74
CA PHE A 63 -3.99 -3.93 -1.74
C PHE A 63 -5.17 -3.90 -0.76
N GLU A 64 -5.95 -4.98 -0.65
CA GLU A 64 -6.99 -5.09 0.37
C GLU A 64 -6.41 -5.05 1.79
N PHE A 65 -5.28 -5.71 2.02
CA PHE A 65 -4.54 -5.60 3.29
C PHE A 65 -4.12 -4.14 3.58
N TYR A 66 -3.62 -3.41 2.58
CA TYR A 66 -3.30 -1.99 2.72
C TYR A 66 -4.54 -1.14 3.03
N ASN A 67 -5.66 -1.37 2.35
CA ASN A 67 -6.92 -0.67 2.61
C ASN A 67 -7.40 -0.88 4.06
N GLN A 68 -7.31 -2.11 4.55
CA GLN A 68 -7.63 -2.41 5.95
C GLN A 68 -6.66 -1.71 6.91
N TYR A 69 -5.36 -1.69 6.62
CA TYR A 69 -4.37 -0.95 7.40
C TYR A 69 -4.73 0.55 7.50
N VAL A 70 -5.13 1.18 6.39
CA VAL A 70 -5.58 2.59 6.38
C VAL A 70 -6.82 2.80 7.24
N ALA A 71 -7.78 1.87 7.19
CA ALA A 71 -9.00 1.93 8.00
C ALA A 71 -8.68 1.81 9.51
N ASP A 72 -7.83 0.87 9.88
CA ASP A 72 -7.39 0.66 11.27
C ASP A 72 -6.58 1.86 11.79
N TYR A 73 -5.70 2.42 10.94
CA TYR A 73 -4.96 3.63 11.26
C TYR A 73 -5.91 4.79 11.54
N ARG A 74 -6.91 5.01 10.67
CA ARG A 74 -7.95 6.04 10.86
C ARG A 74 -8.66 5.90 12.19
N ALA A 75 -9.01 4.69 12.59
CA ALA A 75 -9.69 4.41 13.85
C ALA A 75 -8.80 4.63 15.10
N SER A 76 -7.47 4.51 14.93
CA SER A 76 -6.50 4.59 16.04
C SER A 76 -5.95 5.99 16.31
N VAL A 77 -6.16 6.96 15.41
CA VAL A 77 -5.55 8.29 15.52
C VAL A 77 -6.59 9.40 15.59
N ASN A 78 -6.26 10.45 16.35
CA ASN A 78 -7.00 11.71 16.34
C ASN A 78 -6.16 12.76 15.60
N THR A 79 -6.50 13.03 14.34
CA THR A 79 -5.83 14.01 13.48
C THR A 79 -6.81 14.55 12.44
N ASP A 80 -6.42 15.60 11.73
CA ASP A 80 -7.23 16.18 10.66
C ASP A 80 -7.49 15.15 9.56
N SER A 81 -8.72 15.06 9.06
CA SER A 81 -9.14 14.05 8.08
C SER A 81 -8.30 14.04 6.80
N CYS A 82 -7.86 15.22 6.34
CA CYS A 82 -6.98 15.37 5.18
C CYS A 82 -5.57 14.79 5.38
N LEU A 83 -5.15 14.55 6.63
CA LEU A 83 -3.83 14.00 6.96
C LEU A 83 -3.84 12.49 7.18
N ILE A 84 -5.01 11.85 7.31
CA ILE A 84 -5.11 10.42 7.60
C ILE A 84 -4.43 9.60 6.50
N LEU A 85 -4.78 9.86 5.24
CA LEU A 85 -4.22 9.11 4.11
C LEU A 85 -2.69 9.27 4.00
N PRO A 86 -2.11 10.49 3.97
CA PRO A 86 -0.66 10.63 3.89
C PRO A 86 0.07 10.06 5.11
N LEU A 87 -0.46 10.21 6.33
CA LEU A 87 0.17 9.66 7.53
C LEU A 87 0.11 8.13 7.57
N SER A 88 -1.03 7.52 7.20
CA SER A 88 -1.15 6.06 7.13
C SER A 88 -0.25 5.46 6.06
N TYR A 89 -0.09 6.14 4.92
CA TYR A 89 0.81 5.72 3.84
C TYR A 89 2.28 5.67 4.29
N ILE A 90 2.75 6.70 5.01
CA ILE A 90 4.11 6.73 5.56
C ILE A 90 4.27 5.71 6.69
N ALA A 91 3.25 5.54 7.54
CA ALA A 91 3.25 4.52 8.58
C ALA A 91 3.33 3.11 7.98
N PHE A 92 2.56 2.83 6.91
CA PHE A 92 2.63 1.55 6.18
C PHE A 92 4.02 1.28 5.60
N ALA A 93 4.67 2.29 5.03
CA ALA A 93 6.05 2.18 4.53
C ALA A 93 7.06 1.80 5.63
N ARG A 94 6.82 2.22 6.87
CA ARG A 94 7.63 1.88 8.04
C ARG A 94 7.31 0.48 8.57
N ASP A 95 6.02 0.20 8.77
CA ASP A 95 5.56 -0.98 9.51
C ASP A 95 5.49 -2.23 8.62
N GLU A 96 5.18 -2.04 7.34
CA GLU A 96 5.04 -3.08 6.31
C GLU A 96 5.98 -2.83 5.12
N THR A 97 7.24 -2.56 5.42
CA THR A 97 8.26 -2.10 4.45
C THR A 97 8.33 -2.94 3.18
N ASN A 98 8.26 -4.26 3.28
CA ASN A 98 8.36 -5.16 2.13
C ASN A 98 7.11 -5.14 1.25
N LEU A 99 5.93 -5.03 1.87
CA LEU A 99 4.67 -4.84 1.14
C LEU A 99 4.62 -3.47 0.48
N PHE A 100 5.06 -2.42 1.18
CA PHE A 100 5.16 -1.09 0.60
C PHE A 100 6.05 -1.07 -0.64
N LYS A 101 7.23 -1.71 -0.57
CA LYS A 101 8.14 -1.82 -1.72
C LYS A 101 7.50 -2.57 -2.89
N LEU A 102 6.79 -3.66 -2.61
CA LEU A 102 6.10 -4.41 -3.65
C LEU A 102 5.03 -3.55 -4.33
N LEU A 103 4.09 -2.98 -3.56
CA LEU A 103 2.89 -2.31 -4.09
C LEU A 103 3.17 -0.92 -4.68
N PHE A 104 4.12 -0.18 -4.10
CA PHE A 104 4.28 1.25 -4.35
C PHE A 104 5.66 1.66 -4.90
N ILE A 105 6.55 0.69 -5.14
CA ILE A 105 7.84 0.93 -5.79
C ILE A 105 8.03 -0.01 -6.99
N ASN A 106 7.90 -1.33 -6.78
CA ASN A 106 8.27 -2.32 -7.78
C ASN A 106 7.14 -2.60 -8.79
N ASP A 107 5.90 -2.71 -8.31
CA ASP A 107 4.73 -3.07 -9.11
C ASP A 107 3.68 -1.92 -9.10
N MET A 108 4.12 -0.69 -8.87
CA MET A 108 3.26 0.49 -8.95
C MET A 108 2.90 0.75 -10.41
N ASP A 109 1.63 0.59 -10.75
CA ASP A 109 1.10 0.87 -12.09
C ASP A 109 0.76 2.37 -12.18
N LEU A 110 1.79 3.20 -12.23
CA LEU A 110 1.67 4.65 -12.37
C LEU A 110 2.64 5.14 -13.45
N ASP A 111 2.10 5.47 -14.62
CA ASP A 111 2.84 6.09 -15.72
C ASP A 111 2.33 7.51 -15.94
N MET A 112 3.11 8.49 -15.51
CA MET A 112 2.74 9.91 -15.58
C MET A 112 3.66 10.66 -16.52
N THR A 113 3.07 11.20 -17.58
CA THR A 113 3.72 12.19 -18.46
C THR A 113 3.17 13.61 -18.23
N GLU A 114 1.96 13.70 -17.68
CA GLU A 114 1.26 14.93 -17.35
C GLU A 114 0.54 14.75 -16.00
N GLU A 115 0.27 15.85 -15.27
CA GLU A 115 -0.42 15.84 -13.97
C GLU A 115 -1.76 15.10 -14.00
N LYS A 116 -2.51 15.24 -15.08
CA LYS A 116 -3.82 14.57 -15.25
C LYS A 116 -3.73 13.04 -15.31
N ASP A 117 -2.54 12.49 -15.64
CA ASP A 117 -2.37 11.03 -15.73
C ASP A 117 -2.54 10.36 -14.35
N PHE A 118 -2.17 11.06 -13.27
CA PHE A 118 -2.41 10.60 -11.91
C PHE A 118 -3.87 10.26 -11.61
N TYR A 119 -4.80 10.98 -12.25
CA TYR A 119 -6.24 10.81 -12.03
C TYR A 119 -6.89 9.77 -12.96
N LYS A 120 -6.12 9.16 -13.85
CA LYS A 120 -6.55 7.98 -14.62
C LYS A 120 -6.54 6.72 -13.76
N GLU A 121 -5.71 6.70 -12.69
CA GLU A 121 -5.68 5.61 -11.75
C GLU A 121 -6.98 5.51 -10.94
N VAL A 122 -7.46 4.27 -10.80
CA VAL A 122 -8.73 3.97 -10.12
C VAL A 122 -8.75 4.53 -8.70
N GLY A 123 -9.76 5.34 -8.42
CA GLY A 123 -10.01 5.92 -7.09
C GLY A 123 -9.23 7.18 -6.76
N ASN A 124 -8.24 7.63 -7.55
CA ASN A 124 -7.50 8.85 -7.23
C ASN A 124 -8.36 10.11 -7.40
N GLU A 125 -9.26 10.13 -8.38
CA GLU A 125 -10.19 11.24 -8.54
C GLU A 125 -11.18 11.36 -7.36
N GLU A 126 -11.71 10.24 -6.89
CA GLU A 126 -12.61 10.21 -5.73
C GLU A 126 -11.88 10.64 -4.45
N LYS A 127 -10.65 10.14 -4.23
CA LYS A 127 -9.82 10.54 -3.09
C LYS A 127 -9.51 12.05 -3.13
N ALA A 128 -9.19 12.61 -4.30
CA ALA A 128 -8.95 14.03 -4.47
C ALA A 128 -10.21 14.86 -4.19
N LYS A 129 -11.39 14.39 -4.59
CA LYS A 129 -12.66 15.06 -4.28
C LYS A 129 -12.92 15.10 -2.77
N ILE A 130 -12.81 13.95 -2.09
CA ILE A 130 -12.96 13.86 -0.62
C ILE A 130 -11.95 14.78 0.07
N PHE A 131 -10.72 14.82 -0.42
CA PHE A 131 -9.68 15.70 0.10
C PHE A 131 -10.04 17.17 -0.09
N SER A 132 -10.46 17.58 -1.31
CA SER A 132 -10.86 18.95 -1.63
C SER A 132 -11.98 19.45 -0.69
N ASP A 133 -13.01 18.61 -0.51
CA ASP A 133 -14.11 18.89 0.41
C ASP A 133 -13.61 19.07 1.86
N SER A 134 -12.65 18.24 2.27
CA SER A 134 -12.10 18.25 3.65
C SER A 134 -11.26 19.49 3.98
N ILE A 135 -10.65 20.13 2.97
CA ILE A 135 -9.88 21.37 3.13
C ILE A 135 -10.62 22.62 2.66
N GLY A 136 -11.85 22.47 2.14
CA GLY A 136 -12.72 23.56 1.74
C GLY A 136 -12.27 24.34 0.52
N VAL A 137 -11.68 23.67 -0.48
CA VAL A 137 -11.25 24.30 -1.74
C VAL A 137 -12.03 23.74 -2.93
N GLU A 138 -12.04 24.48 -4.04
CA GLU A 138 -12.62 24.05 -5.32
C GLU A 138 -11.85 22.82 -5.86
N LEU A 139 -12.58 21.93 -6.59
CA LEU A 139 -12.09 20.60 -6.98
C LEU A 139 -10.78 20.64 -7.78
N GLU A 140 -10.68 21.49 -8.80
CA GLU A 140 -9.46 21.53 -9.65
C GLU A 140 -8.24 22.02 -8.84
N ARG A 141 -8.43 23.02 -7.97
CA ARG A 141 -7.37 23.42 -7.03
C ARG A 141 -7.04 22.31 -6.04
N GLY A 142 -8.06 21.62 -5.52
CA GLY A 142 -7.89 20.51 -4.61
C GLY A 142 -7.15 19.33 -5.23
N LYS A 143 -7.41 19.03 -6.51
CA LYS A 143 -6.64 18.05 -7.28
C LYS A 143 -5.15 18.43 -7.34
N ALA A 144 -4.82 19.64 -7.75
CA ALA A 144 -3.43 20.08 -7.80
C ALA A 144 -2.72 19.91 -6.43
N ILE A 145 -3.36 20.36 -5.34
CA ILE A 145 -2.81 20.21 -3.97
C ILE A 145 -2.70 18.72 -3.58
N PHE A 146 -3.65 17.88 -3.97
CA PHE A 146 -3.65 16.46 -3.65
C PHE A 146 -2.50 15.72 -4.35
N LEU A 147 -2.21 16.04 -5.61
CA LEU A 147 -1.07 15.51 -6.33
C LEU A 147 0.26 15.93 -5.70
N ASP A 148 0.43 17.22 -5.39
CA ASP A 148 1.63 17.73 -4.72
C ASP A 148 1.83 17.05 -3.35
N LEU A 149 0.74 16.90 -2.58
CA LEU A 149 0.76 16.19 -1.30
C LEU A 149 1.14 14.72 -1.48
N PHE A 150 0.63 14.06 -2.51
CA PHE A 150 0.99 12.68 -2.83
C PHE A 150 2.48 12.56 -3.14
N LEU A 151 3.02 13.38 -4.04
CA LEU A 151 4.44 13.34 -4.41
C LEU A 151 5.36 13.59 -3.20
N TYR A 152 5.01 14.55 -2.36
CA TYR A 152 5.75 14.82 -1.13
C TYR A 152 5.69 13.64 -0.15
N THR A 153 4.50 13.09 0.05
CA THR A 153 4.25 11.94 0.93
C THR A 153 4.97 10.69 0.43
N HIS A 154 4.92 10.43 -0.87
CA HIS A 154 5.60 9.31 -1.50
C HIS A 154 7.13 9.41 -1.32
N GLY A 155 7.70 10.60 -1.50
CA GLY A 155 9.12 10.83 -1.22
C GLY A 155 9.52 10.49 0.22
N ILE A 156 8.73 10.92 1.22
CA ILE A 156 8.95 10.56 2.63
C ILE A 156 8.83 9.05 2.83
N ALA A 157 7.80 8.42 2.26
CA ALA A 157 7.54 6.99 2.42
C ALA A 157 8.68 6.14 1.81
N VAL A 158 9.17 6.49 0.63
CA VAL A 158 10.32 5.82 -0.01
C VAL A 158 11.59 5.95 0.83
N LEU A 159 11.88 7.15 1.34
CA LEU A 159 13.04 7.37 2.22
C LEU A 159 12.89 6.58 3.53
N THR A 160 11.67 6.44 4.06
CA THR A 160 11.37 5.64 5.24
C THR A 160 11.59 4.14 4.95
N ALA A 161 10.99 3.62 3.87
CA ALA A 161 11.11 2.22 3.48
C ALA A 161 12.53 1.79 3.11
N THR A 162 13.39 2.74 2.72
CA THR A 162 14.81 2.49 2.42
C THR A 162 15.74 2.76 3.60
N GLY A 163 15.19 3.10 4.78
CA GLY A 163 15.97 3.36 6.00
C GLY A 163 16.82 4.63 5.95
N LYS A 164 16.48 5.56 5.05
CA LYS A 164 17.17 6.86 4.91
C LYS A 164 16.53 7.97 5.73
N LEU A 165 15.31 7.76 6.23
CA LEU A 165 14.57 8.70 7.03
C LEU A 165 13.89 7.98 8.19
N THR A 166 14.10 8.48 9.42
CA THR A 166 13.58 7.89 10.67
C THR A 166 12.81 8.91 11.51
N PHE A 167 12.06 9.81 10.85
CA PHE A 167 11.26 10.81 11.55
C PHE A 167 10.11 10.14 12.32
N ASP A 168 9.85 10.63 13.51
CA ASP A 168 8.67 10.24 14.26
C ASP A 168 7.38 10.82 13.62
N ARG A 169 6.24 10.28 14.03
CA ARG A 169 4.94 10.70 13.53
C ARG A 169 4.70 12.20 13.69
N ASN A 170 5.08 12.80 14.83
CA ASN A 170 4.80 14.21 15.13
C ASN A 170 5.59 15.12 14.19
N ASN A 171 6.83 14.78 13.89
CA ASN A 171 7.65 15.50 12.93
C ASN A 171 7.04 15.43 11.53
N VAL A 172 6.64 14.25 11.07
CA VAL A 172 5.99 14.06 9.78
C VAL A 172 4.66 14.83 9.70
N GLU A 173 3.82 14.72 10.72
CA GLU A 173 2.53 15.44 10.77
C GLU A 173 2.74 16.96 10.70
N LYS A 174 3.73 17.49 11.43
CA LYS A 174 4.10 18.92 11.37
C LYS A 174 4.55 19.33 9.96
N MET A 175 5.37 18.51 9.30
CA MET A 175 5.81 18.77 7.92
C MET A 175 4.64 18.83 6.95
N LEU A 176 3.72 17.88 7.03
CA LEU A 176 2.52 17.83 6.18
C LEU A 176 1.59 19.02 6.45
N LYS A 177 1.39 19.41 7.72
CA LYS A 177 0.61 20.61 8.10
C LYS A 177 1.21 21.88 7.53
N ASN A 178 2.52 22.03 7.62
CA ASN A 178 3.23 23.19 7.06
C ASN A 178 3.07 23.27 5.54
N LEU A 179 3.22 22.12 4.85
CA LEU A 179 3.04 22.02 3.40
C LEU A 179 1.62 22.42 3.00
N LEU A 180 0.60 21.82 3.60
CA LEU A 180 -0.80 22.15 3.32
C LEU A 180 -1.12 23.62 3.62
N SER A 181 -0.61 24.17 4.71
CA SER A 181 -0.79 25.58 5.04
C SER A 181 -0.18 26.54 4.01
N ALA A 182 0.87 26.11 3.31
CA ALA A 182 1.47 26.89 2.22
C ALA A 182 0.65 26.82 0.92
N PHE A 183 0.01 25.70 0.65
CA PHE A 183 -0.79 25.48 -0.56
C PHE A 183 -2.20 26.09 -0.48
N ILE A 184 -2.79 26.15 0.70
CA ILE A 184 -4.17 26.64 0.88
C ILE A 184 -4.24 28.17 0.92
N LYS A 185 -3.13 28.86 1.22
CA LYS A 185 -3.05 30.33 1.17
C LYS A 185 -3.18 30.84 -0.26
#